data_9427001acb4d27d2534ea8d2156485ff
#
_entry.id   9427001acb4d27d2534ea8d2156485ff
#
_cell.length_a   1.000
_cell.length_b   1.000
_cell.length_c   1.000
_cell.angle_alpha   90.00
_cell.angle_beta   90.00
_cell.angle_gamma   90.00
#
_symmetry.space_group_name_H-M   'P 1'
#
loop_
_entity.id
_entity.type
_entity.pdbx_description
1 polymer ?
#
loop_
_entity_poly.entity_id
_entity_poly.type
_entity_poly.pdbx_seq_one_letter_code
_entity_poly.pdbx_strand_id
1 'polypeptide(L)'
;TAIVGFYSLSYRFISLPMSIIGSSIGQVFFQKSSELKNDKKALKKITLETYKKLFKIGILPFAIITVFGDYIFAFVFGKDWIVAGEYAQLLAIWILFLFIHSPITNLFSTLEKQKDALLFNIIIIFSRILIISLGGYFFKDIYITIFLYSVLGIFLNLSILFYFFRLLKINIFNEIVYLLTNITIVILPLYVVRLLLN
;
A
#
# COMPACT_ATOMS: atom_id res chain seq x y z
N THR A 1 20.45 -2.21 16.01
CA THR A 1 19.31 -1.99 16.93
C THR A 1 18.60 -0.66 16.67
N ALA A 2 19.29 0.46 16.45
CA ALA A 2 18.67 1.75 16.09
C ALA A 2 17.85 1.65 14.77
N ILE A 3 18.38 0.99 13.75
CA ILE A 3 17.74 0.76 12.47
C ILE A 3 16.35 0.13 12.65
N VAL A 4 16.24 -0.91 13.49
CA VAL A 4 14.96 -1.57 13.78
C VAL A 4 13.98 -0.62 14.45
N GLY A 5 14.47 0.25 15.35
CA GLY A 5 13.67 1.29 16.00
C GLY A 5 13.09 2.29 14.99
N PHE A 6 13.92 2.83 14.11
CA PHE A 6 13.49 3.76 13.07
C PHE A 6 12.47 3.13 12.12
N TYR A 7 12.74 1.92 11.61
CA TYR A 7 11.80 1.19 10.76
C TYR A 7 10.47 0.93 11.46
N SER A 8 10.50 0.49 12.72
CA SER A 8 9.29 0.18 13.48
C SER A 8 8.43 1.41 13.73
N LEU A 9 9.02 2.56 14.05
CA LEU A 9 8.30 3.81 14.21
C LEU A 9 7.69 4.26 12.88
N SER A 10 8.49 4.26 11.80
CA SER A 10 8.04 4.60 10.45
C SER A 10 6.83 3.78 10.06
N TYR A 11 6.95 2.46 10.14
CA TYR A 11 5.88 1.54 9.75
C TYR A 11 4.62 1.72 10.59
N ARG A 12 4.74 1.85 11.91
CA ARG A 12 3.60 2.07 12.80
C ARG A 12 2.87 3.36 12.49
N PHE A 13 3.61 4.45 12.31
CA PHE A 13 3.03 5.77 12.03
C PHE A 13 2.25 5.77 10.69
N ILE A 14 2.87 5.29 9.61
CA ILE A 14 2.24 5.30 8.29
C ILE A 14 1.12 4.27 8.13
N SER A 15 1.07 3.24 8.98
CA SER A 15 0.01 2.22 8.96
C SER A 15 -1.23 2.57 9.81
N LEU A 16 -1.22 3.67 10.57
CA LEU A 16 -2.36 4.12 11.37
C LEU A 16 -3.67 4.27 10.55
N PRO A 17 -3.67 4.89 9.35
CA PRO A 17 -4.89 4.99 8.56
C PRO A 17 -5.48 3.62 8.20
N MET A 18 -4.61 2.63 7.97
CA MET A 18 -5.05 1.28 7.63
C MET A 18 -5.73 0.58 8.82
N SER A 19 -5.22 0.76 10.04
CA SER A 19 -5.79 0.13 11.24
C SER A 19 -7.16 0.70 11.59
N ILE A 20 -7.39 1.99 11.35
CA ILE A 20 -8.63 2.69 11.74
C ILE A 20 -9.65 2.61 10.60
N ILE A 21 -9.28 3.10 9.41
CA ILE A 21 -10.21 3.23 8.27
C ILE A 21 -10.32 1.91 7.52
N GLY A 22 -9.18 1.24 7.27
CA GLY A 22 -9.13 0.00 6.50
C GLY A 22 -9.92 -1.13 7.14
N SER A 23 -9.84 -1.31 8.45
CA SER A 23 -10.58 -2.34 9.17
C SER A 23 -12.10 -2.12 9.11
N SER A 24 -12.57 -0.88 9.36
CA SER A 24 -13.99 -0.53 9.32
C SER A 24 -14.58 -0.71 7.91
N ILE A 25 -13.88 -0.23 6.89
CA ILE A 25 -14.30 -0.42 5.49
C ILE A 25 -14.24 -1.90 5.12
N GLY A 26 -13.24 -2.64 5.61
CA GLY A 26 -13.10 -4.08 5.37
C GLY A 26 -14.29 -4.89 5.86
N GLN A 27 -14.80 -4.60 7.05
CA GLN A 27 -15.97 -5.28 7.62
C GLN A 27 -17.23 -5.00 6.78
N VAL A 28 -17.50 -3.73 6.45
CA VAL A 28 -18.66 -3.34 5.63
C VAL A 28 -18.54 -3.94 4.22
N PHE A 29 -17.35 -3.93 3.64
CA PHE A 29 -17.11 -4.53 2.33
C PHE A 29 -17.32 -6.04 2.35
N PHE A 30 -16.83 -6.74 3.38
CA PHE A 30 -17.02 -8.18 3.52
C PHE A 30 -18.49 -8.55 3.61
N GLN A 31 -19.27 -7.85 4.45
CA GLN A 31 -20.72 -8.07 4.55
C GLN A 31 -21.41 -7.89 3.20
N LYS A 32 -21.23 -6.72 2.57
CA LYS A 32 -21.86 -6.43 1.27
C LYS A 32 -21.42 -7.37 0.16
N SER A 33 -20.13 -7.70 0.10
CA SER A 33 -19.63 -8.63 -0.93
C SER A 33 -20.20 -10.03 -0.76
N SER A 34 -20.41 -10.48 0.49
CA SER A 34 -21.04 -11.77 0.80
C SER A 34 -22.50 -11.83 0.38
N GLU A 35 -23.26 -10.75 0.61
CA GLU A 35 -24.66 -10.63 0.15
C GLU A 35 -24.76 -10.65 -1.38
N LEU A 36 -23.78 -10.05 -2.06
CA LEU A 36 -23.75 -9.90 -3.53
C LEU A 36 -22.93 -10.98 -4.26
N LYS A 37 -22.52 -12.05 -3.57
CA LYS A 37 -21.60 -13.05 -4.16
C LYS A 37 -22.12 -13.68 -5.46
N ASN A 38 -23.42 -13.79 -5.63
CA ASN A 38 -24.08 -14.35 -6.81
C ASN A 38 -24.40 -13.32 -7.91
N ASP A 39 -24.33 -12.01 -7.58
CA ASP A 39 -24.49 -10.93 -8.55
C ASP A 39 -23.13 -10.33 -8.94
N LYS A 40 -22.53 -10.87 -10.00
CA LYS A 40 -21.22 -10.41 -10.48
C LYS A 40 -21.19 -8.94 -10.88
N LYS A 41 -22.32 -8.36 -11.33
CA LYS A 41 -22.36 -6.94 -11.72
C LYS A 41 -22.31 -6.04 -10.49
N ALA A 42 -23.14 -6.34 -9.49
CA ALA A 42 -23.14 -5.61 -8.22
C ALA A 42 -21.80 -5.78 -7.48
N LEU A 43 -21.25 -6.99 -7.43
CA LEU A 43 -19.96 -7.27 -6.81
C LEU A 43 -18.82 -6.48 -7.49
N LYS A 44 -18.79 -6.44 -8.82
CA LYS A 44 -17.87 -5.61 -9.60
C LYS A 44 -17.99 -4.13 -9.20
N LYS A 45 -19.21 -3.61 -9.14
CA LYS A 45 -19.51 -2.21 -8.81
C LYS A 45 -18.97 -1.84 -7.43
N ILE A 46 -19.34 -2.60 -6.38
CA ILE A 46 -18.88 -2.29 -5.01
C ILE A 46 -17.39 -2.45 -4.85
N THR A 47 -16.74 -3.39 -5.56
CA THR A 47 -15.28 -3.56 -5.54
C THR A 47 -14.59 -2.32 -6.11
N LEU A 48 -15.04 -1.81 -7.25
CA LEU A 48 -14.51 -0.59 -7.87
C LEU A 48 -14.76 0.65 -7.01
N GLU A 49 -15.96 0.79 -6.44
CA GLU A 49 -16.31 1.91 -5.56
C GLU A 49 -15.43 1.91 -4.30
N THR A 50 -15.26 0.77 -3.66
CA THR A 50 -14.42 0.62 -2.46
C THR A 50 -12.97 0.94 -2.76
N TYR A 51 -12.41 0.34 -3.80
CA TYR A 51 -11.05 0.57 -4.25
C TYR A 51 -10.78 2.06 -4.55
N LYS A 52 -11.65 2.70 -5.37
CA LYS A 52 -11.49 4.11 -5.73
C LYS A 52 -11.69 5.05 -4.55
N LYS A 53 -12.60 4.72 -3.64
CA LYS A 53 -12.81 5.50 -2.41
C LYS A 53 -11.58 5.47 -1.50
N LEU A 54 -11.03 4.28 -1.27
CA LEU A 54 -9.81 4.13 -0.47
C LEU A 54 -8.61 4.85 -1.10
N PHE A 55 -8.45 4.70 -2.42
CA PHE A 55 -7.40 5.41 -3.14
C PHE A 55 -7.51 6.93 -2.99
N LYS A 56 -8.71 7.49 -3.19
CA LYS A 56 -8.95 8.95 -3.04
C LYS A 56 -8.68 9.45 -1.61
N ILE A 57 -9.06 8.66 -0.60
CA ILE A 57 -8.80 9.01 0.82
C ILE A 57 -7.30 8.93 1.12
N GLY A 58 -6.61 7.90 0.62
CA GLY A 58 -5.23 7.62 0.97
C GLY A 58 -4.22 8.43 0.17
N ILE A 59 -4.50 8.75 -1.10
CA ILE A 59 -3.47 9.31 -2.00
C ILE A 59 -2.79 10.57 -1.44
N LEU A 60 -3.56 11.51 -0.90
CA LEU A 60 -3.00 12.77 -0.40
C LEU A 60 -2.13 12.58 0.85
N PRO A 61 -2.58 11.95 1.95
CA PRO A 61 -1.75 11.77 3.13
C PRO A 61 -0.50 10.93 2.84
N PHE A 62 -0.61 9.86 2.04
CA PHE A 62 0.57 9.05 1.71
C PHE A 62 1.53 9.78 0.76
N ALA A 63 1.05 10.60 -0.17
CA ALA A 63 1.89 11.44 -1.00
C ALA A 63 2.64 12.51 -0.17
N ILE A 64 1.97 13.13 0.80
CA ILE A 64 2.62 14.06 1.73
C ILE A 64 3.75 13.37 2.49
N ILE A 65 3.52 12.17 3.03
CA ILE A 65 4.56 11.41 3.73
C ILE A 65 5.69 11.03 2.76
N THR A 66 5.38 10.62 1.53
CA THR A 66 6.39 10.28 0.51
C THR A 66 7.33 11.45 0.22
N VAL A 67 6.80 12.68 0.21
CA VAL A 67 7.58 13.87 -0.15
C VAL A 67 8.20 14.53 1.08
N PHE A 68 7.50 14.60 2.21
CA PHE A 68 7.89 15.38 3.38
C PHE A 68 8.06 14.54 4.67
N GLY A 69 8.22 13.21 4.57
CA GLY A 69 8.30 12.33 5.72
C GLY A 69 9.41 12.71 6.70
N ASP A 70 10.59 13.06 6.20
CA ASP A 70 11.74 13.55 6.97
C ASP A 70 11.39 14.79 7.81
N TYR A 71 10.77 15.81 7.19
CA TYR A 71 10.31 17.03 7.87
C TYR A 71 9.21 16.73 8.89
N ILE A 72 8.24 15.89 8.53
CA ILE A 72 7.13 15.51 9.44
C ILE A 72 7.68 14.81 10.67
N PHE A 73 8.57 13.84 10.50
CA PHE A 73 9.13 13.10 11.61
C PHE A 73 10.03 13.98 12.49
N ALA A 74 10.83 14.87 11.88
CA ALA A 74 11.62 15.84 12.62
C ALA A 74 10.75 16.79 13.45
N PHE A 75 9.62 17.22 12.91
CA PHE A 75 8.69 18.11 13.59
C PHE A 75 7.92 17.41 14.73
N VAL A 76 7.41 16.20 14.48
CA VAL A 76 6.53 15.49 15.43
C VAL A 76 7.33 14.80 16.54
N PHE A 77 8.47 14.18 16.19
CA PHE A 77 9.25 13.33 17.11
C PHE A 77 10.61 13.92 17.48
N GLY A 78 11.04 15.01 16.83
CA GLY A 78 12.34 15.63 17.01
C GLY A 78 13.37 15.23 15.95
N LYS A 79 14.48 16.00 15.88
CA LYS A 79 15.52 15.86 14.85
C LYS A 79 16.19 14.49 14.81
N ASP A 80 16.25 13.79 15.92
CA ASP A 80 16.86 12.44 16.00
C ASP A 80 16.07 11.39 15.19
N TRP A 81 14.83 11.71 14.78
CA TRP A 81 13.94 10.82 14.06
C TRP A 81 13.85 11.10 12.56
N ILE A 82 14.69 11.96 12.00
CA ILE A 82 14.75 12.26 10.56
C ILE A 82 14.91 10.97 9.75
N VAL A 83 15.81 10.08 10.16
CA VAL A 83 16.05 8.79 9.50
C VAL A 83 14.78 7.92 9.45
N ALA A 84 13.97 7.94 10.51
CA ALA A 84 12.68 7.26 10.48
C ALA A 84 11.72 7.90 9.46
N GLY A 85 11.76 9.22 9.31
CA GLY A 85 11.02 9.94 8.27
C GLY A 85 11.45 9.55 6.86
N GLU A 86 12.75 9.39 6.60
CA GLU A 86 13.29 8.92 5.32
C GLU A 86 12.82 7.49 5.01
N TYR A 87 12.78 6.61 6.01
CA TYR A 87 12.22 5.27 5.84
C TYR A 87 10.71 5.33 5.56
N ALA A 88 9.98 6.24 6.23
CA ALA A 88 8.57 6.46 5.97
C ALA A 88 8.32 6.91 4.53
N GLN A 89 9.16 7.78 3.96
CA GLN A 89 9.09 8.20 2.56
C GLN A 89 9.17 7.01 1.59
N LEU A 90 10.13 6.10 1.83
CA LEU A 90 10.31 4.90 1.00
C LEU A 90 9.15 3.90 1.12
N LEU A 91 8.53 3.83 2.30
CA LEU A 91 7.47 2.86 2.59
C LEU A 91 6.07 3.37 2.20
N ALA A 92 5.84 4.70 2.14
CA ALA A 92 4.51 5.28 2.09
C ALA A 92 3.69 4.84 0.88
N ILE A 93 4.28 4.78 -0.33
CA ILE A 93 3.57 4.34 -1.54
C ILE A 93 3.19 2.85 -1.44
N TRP A 94 4.07 1.99 -0.91
CA TRP A 94 3.72 0.60 -0.68
C TRP A 94 2.54 0.47 0.30
N ILE A 95 2.56 1.22 1.41
CA ILE A 95 1.48 1.20 2.41
C ILE A 95 0.17 1.75 1.84
N LEU A 96 0.21 2.74 0.92
CA LEU A 96 -0.96 3.17 0.17
C LEU A 96 -1.60 1.99 -0.59
N PHE A 97 -0.81 1.21 -1.33
CA PHE A 97 -1.34 0.05 -2.04
C PHE A 97 -1.83 -1.05 -1.10
N LEU A 98 -1.17 -1.25 0.03
CA LEU A 98 -1.64 -2.15 1.09
C LEU A 98 -2.98 -1.69 1.67
N PHE A 99 -3.14 -0.40 1.94
CA PHE A 99 -4.38 0.22 2.41
C PHE A 99 -5.54 0.02 1.45
N ILE A 100 -5.30 0.20 0.15
CA ILE A 100 -6.32 0.08 -0.88
C ILE A 100 -6.79 -1.38 -1.05
N HIS A 101 -5.85 -2.32 -1.09
CA HIS A 101 -6.19 -3.71 -1.40
C HIS A 101 -6.67 -4.49 -0.19
N SER A 102 -6.29 -4.09 1.03
CA SER A 102 -6.60 -4.81 2.27
C SER A 102 -8.09 -5.18 2.43
N PRO A 103 -9.07 -4.28 2.28
CA PRO A 103 -10.49 -4.67 2.34
C PRO A 103 -10.91 -5.60 1.20
N ILE A 104 -10.28 -5.46 0.02
CA ILE A 104 -10.63 -6.25 -1.17
C ILE A 104 -10.18 -7.71 -1.02
N THR A 105 -9.19 -8.00 -0.20
CA THR A 105 -8.76 -9.38 0.10
C THR A 105 -9.87 -10.24 0.71
N ASN A 106 -10.90 -9.63 1.30
CA ASN A 106 -12.10 -10.36 1.76
C ASN A 106 -12.81 -11.11 0.62
N LEU A 107 -12.60 -10.72 -0.64
CA LEU A 107 -13.10 -11.47 -1.80
C LEU A 107 -12.52 -12.89 -1.88
N PHE A 108 -11.36 -13.18 -1.28
CA PHE A 108 -10.88 -14.56 -1.19
C PHE A 108 -11.87 -15.45 -0.42
N SER A 109 -12.45 -14.94 0.65
CA SER A 109 -13.47 -15.65 1.41
C SER A 109 -14.84 -15.63 0.72
N THR A 110 -15.26 -14.46 0.22
CA THR A 110 -16.55 -14.28 -0.47
C THR A 110 -16.68 -15.19 -1.71
N LEU A 111 -15.59 -15.32 -2.50
CA LEU A 111 -15.56 -16.10 -3.74
C LEU A 111 -15.02 -17.52 -3.56
N GLU A 112 -14.83 -17.98 -2.30
CA GLU A 112 -14.33 -19.31 -1.97
C GLU A 112 -12.95 -19.61 -2.59
N LYS A 113 -12.05 -18.59 -2.61
CA LYS A 113 -10.71 -18.61 -3.20
C LYS A 113 -9.59 -18.71 -2.16
N GLN A 114 -9.82 -19.41 -1.03
CA GLN A 114 -8.85 -19.55 0.06
C GLN A 114 -7.54 -20.23 -0.37
N LYS A 115 -7.60 -21.16 -1.34
CA LYS A 115 -6.39 -21.78 -1.90
C LYS A 115 -5.51 -20.78 -2.62
N ASP A 116 -6.12 -19.86 -3.38
CA ASP A 116 -5.40 -18.80 -4.07
C ASP A 116 -4.82 -17.79 -3.05
N ALA A 117 -5.57 -17.48 -1.98
CA ALA A 117 -5.07 -16.67 -0.87
C ALA A 117 -3.82 -17.29 -0.22
N LEU A 118 -3.84 -18.61 0.03
CA LEU A 118 -2.68 -19.33 0.58
C LEU A 118 -1.48 -19.22 -0.37
N LEU A 119 -1.67 -19.42 -1.66
CA LEU A 119 -0.60 -19.31 -2.65
C LEU A 119 0.01 -17.90 -2.67
N PHE A 120 -0.83 -16.85 -2.68
CA PHE A 120 -0.33 -15.47 -2.60
C PHE A 120 0.45 -15.22 -1.31
N ASN A 121 -0.03 -15.70 -0.15
CA ASN A 121 0.66 -15.54 1.12
C ASN A 121 2.03 -16.23 1.12
N ILE A 122 2.13 -17.45 0.56
CA ILE A 122 3.40 -18.16 0.41
C ILE A 122 4.37 -17.33 -0.46
N ILE A 123 3.91 -16.85 -1.63
CA ILE A 123 4.72 -16.02 -2.52
C ILE A 123 5.19 -14.76 -1.80
N ILE A 124 4.32 -14.07 -1.07
CA ILE A 124 4.65 -12.86 -0.30
C ILE A 124 5.75 -13.15 0.73
N ILE A 125 5.60 -14.20 1.52
CA ILE A 125 6.56 -14.55 2.57
C ILE A 125 7.93 -14.85 1.96
N PHE A 126 8.00 -15.76 0.97
CA PHE A 126 9.27 -16.14 0.34
C PHE A 126 9.93 -14.96 -0.37
N SER A 127 9.17 -14.15 -1.11
CA SER A 127 9.69 -12.96 -1.78
C SER A 127 10.27 -11.94 -0.80
N ARG A 128 9.64 -11.75 0.35
CA ARG A 128 10.13 -10.82 1.39
C ARG A 128 11.40 -11.32 2.06
N ILE A 129 11.45 -12.61 2.39
CA ILE A 129 12.67 -13.22 2.94
C ILE A 129 13.82 -13.08 1.93
N LEU A 130 13.55 -13.34 0.64
CA LEU A 130 14.54 -13.22 -0.42
C LEU A 130 15.08 -11.78 -0.53
N ILE A 131 14.21 -10.77 -0.58
CA ILE A 131 14.64 -9.35 -0.68
C ILE A 131 15.45 -8.92 0.54
N ILE A 132 15.02 -9.27 1.76
CA ILE A 132 15.76 -8.92 2.97
C ILE A 132 17.14 -9.62 2.97
N SER A 133 17.21 -10.88 2.57
CA SER A 133 18.46 -11.64 2.48
C SER A 133 19.41 -11.05 1.43
N LEU A 134 18.89 -10.72 0.24
CA LEU A 134 19.66 -10.08 -0.82
C LEU A 134 20.12 -8.68 -0.42
N GLY A 135 19.24 -7.89 0.20
CA GLY A 135 19.55 -6.55 0.67
C GLY A 135 20.68 -6.54 1.71
N GLY A 136 20.59 -7.43 2.70
CA GLY A 136 21.60 -7.54 3.74
C GLY A 136 22.93 -8.13 3.26
N TYR A 137 22.91 -9.10 2.35
CA TYR A 137 24.11 -9.79 1.88
C TYR A 137 24.85 -9.05 0.77
N PHE A 138 24.11 -8.61 -0.28
CA PHE A 138 24.74 -8.01 -1.47
C PHE A 138 24.89 -6.48 -1.35
N PHE A 139 23.84 -5.78 -0.97
CA PHE A 139 23.87 -4.33 -0.98
C PHE A 139 24.45 -3.73 0.31
N LYS A 140 24.28 -4.40 1.45
CA LYS A 140 24.72 -3.92 2.78
C LYS A 140 24.26 -2.48 3.08
N ASP A 141 23.21 -2.03 2.40
CA ASP A 141 22.60 -0.72 2.51
C ASP A 141 21.12 -0.87 2.89
N ILE A 142 20.74 -0.23 3.99
CA ILE A 142 19.39 -0.34 4.52
C ILE A 142 18.37 0.42 3.67
N TYR A 143 18.77 1.55 3.08
CA TYR A 143 17.87 2.35 2.22
C TYR A 143 17.52 1.58 0.95
N ILE A 144 18.51 0.98 0.31
CA ILE A 144 18.30 0.11 -0.87
C ILE A 144 17.41 -1.08 -0.49
N THR A 145 17.65 -1.69 0.67
CA THR A 145 16.85 -2.83 1.14
C THR A 145 15.38 -2.43 1.36
N ILE A 146 15.12 -1.30 2.04
CA ILE A 146 13.76 -0.79 2.29
C ILE A 146 13.10 -0.40 0.97
N PHE A 147 13.82 0.24 0.05
CA PHE A 147 13.32 0.60 -1.27
C PHE A 147 12.88 -0.63 -2.07
N LEU A 148 13.75 -1.64 -2.19
CA LEU A 148 13.42 -2.89 -2.89
C LEU A 148 12.25 -3.64 -2.23
N TYR A 149 12.20 -3.65 -0.90
CA TYR A 149 11.10 -4.23 -0.13
C TYR A 149 9.76 -3.52 -0.42
N SER A 150 9.78 -2.19 -0.54
CA SER A 150 8.61 -1.37 -0.89
C SER A 150 8.16 -1.62 -2.33
N VAL A 151 9.10 -1.61 -3.29
CA VAL A 151 8.81 -1.88 -4.69
C VAL A 151 8.19 -3.27 -4.86
N LEU A 152 8.80 -4.29 -4.26
CA LEU A 152 8.24 -5.64 -4.26
C LEU A 152 6.83 -5.65 -3.65
N GLY A 153 6.64 -4.95 -2.52
CA GLY A 153 5.34 -4.85 -1.85
C GLY A 153 4.27 -4.22 -2.73
N ILE A 154 4.60 -3.18 -3.52
CA ILE A 154 3.69 -2.59 -4.51
C ILE A 154 3.28 -3.63 -5.55
N PHE A 155 4.24 -4.34 -6.15
CA PHE A 155 3.95 -5.37 -7.15
C PHE A 155 3.06 -6.49 -6.61
N LEU A 156 3.33 -6.98 -5.40
CA LEU A 156 2.55 -8.04 -4.78
C LEU A 156 1.11 -7.60 -4.48
N ASN A 157 0.94 -6.39 -3.93
CA ASN A 157 -0.40 -5.85 -3.64
C ASN A 157 -1.21 -5.58 -4.92
N LEU A 158 -0.56 -5.03 -5.96
CA LEU A 158 -1.18 -4.86 -7.28
C LEU A 158 -1.53 -6.20 -7.93
N SER A 159 -0.71 -7.23 -7.78
CA SER A 159 -0.99 -8.56 -8.32
C SER A 159 -2.26 -9.16 -7.73
N ILE A 160 -2.49 -9.02 -6.42
CA ILE A 160 -3.72 -9.46 -5.76
C ILE A 160 -4.92 -8.64 -6.25
N LEU A 161 -4.76 -7.32 -6.35
CA LEU A 161 -5.82 -6.44 -6.83
C LEU A 161 -6.22 -6.80 -8.27
N PHE A 162 -5.24 -6.98 -9.16
CA PHE A 162 -5.47 -7.34 -10.56
C PHE A 162 -6.02 -8.76 -10.73
N TYR A 163 -5.67 -9.69 -9.84
CA TYR A 163 -6.29 -11.00 -9.78
C TYR A 163 -7.81 -10.87 -9.61
N PHE A 164 -8.30 -10.08 -8.66
CA PHE A 164 -9.73 -9.84 -8.48
C PHE A 164 -10.35 -9.05 -9.63
N PHE A 165 -9.63 -8.06 -10.18
CA PHE A 165 -10.11 -7.32 -11.35
C PHE A 165 -10.32 -8.24 -12.54
N ARG A 166 -9.44 -9.21 -12.77
CA ARG A 166 -9.61 -10.22 -13.80
C ARG A 166 -10.83 -11.13 -13.55
N LEU A 167 -11.02 -11.60 -12.32
CA LEU A 167 -12.17 -12.43 -11.94
C LEU A 167 -13.50 -11.71 -12.13
N LEU A 168 -13.53 -10.40 -11.84
CA LEU A 168 -14.74 -9.55 -11.96
C LEU A 168 -14.86 -8.88 -13.34
N LYS A 169 -13.99 -9.22 -14.28
CA LYS A 169 -13.95 -8.61 -15.63
C LYS A 169 -13.88 -7.07 -15.60
N ILE A 170 -13.05 -6.54 -14.72
CA ILE A 170 -12.68 -5.12 -14.66
C ILE A 170 -11.56 -4.88 -15.67
N ASN A 171 -11.60 -3.76 -16.38
CA ASN A 171 -10.53 -3.39 -17.31
C ASN A 171 -9.31 -2.91 -16.55
N ILE A 172 -8.28 -3.77 -16.45
CA ILE A 172 -7.05 -3.50 -15.69
C ILE A 172 -6.30 -2.30 -16.27
N PHE A 173 -6.25 -2.14 -17.59
CA PHE A 173 -5.55 -1.04 -18.24
C PHE A 173 -6.11 0.32 -17.81
N ASN A 174 -7.44 0.47 -17.82
CA ASN A 174 -8.08 1.71 -17.37
C ASN A 174 -7.78 2.02 -15.91
N GLU A 175 -7.71 1.00 -15.05
CA GLU A 175 -7.40 1.21 -13.63
C GLU A 175 -5.90 1.51 -13.39
N ILE A 176 -4.99 0.95 -14.19
CA ILE A 176 -3.57 1.33 -14.19
C ILE A 176 -3.42 2.81 -14.59
N VAL A 177 -4.04 3.22 -15.69
CA VAL A 177 -4.02 4.62 -16.14
C VAL A 177 -4.59 5.53 -15.05
N TYR A 178 -5.72 5.16 -14.45
CA TYR A 178 -6.33 5.90 -13.35
C TYR A 178 -5.37 6.07 -12.16
N LEU A 179 -4.70 5.00 -11.72
CA LEU A 179 -3.72 5.05 -10.64
C LEU A 179 -2.55 5.97 -10.98
N LEU A 180 -1.90 5.73 -12.11
CA LEU A 180 -0.71 6.49 -12.52
C LEU A 180 -1.02 7.98 -12.67
N THR A 181 -2.11 8.32 -13.35
CA THR A 181 -2.51 9.71 -13.57
C THR A 181 -2.74 10.43 -12.24
N ASN A 182 -3.52 9.83 -11.32
CA ASN A 182 -3.80 10.48 -10.05
C ASN A 182 -2.58 10.55 -9.12
N ILE A 183 -1.72 9.53 -9.11
CA ILE A 183 -0.46 9.56 -8.36
C ILE A 183 0.43 10.70 -8.86
N THR A 184 0.57 10.83 -10.19
CA THR A 184 1.39 11.90 -10.79
C THR A 184 0.82 13.29 -10.48
N ILE A 185 -0.51 13.48 -10.62
CA ILE A 185 -1.18 14.76 -10.34
C ILE A 185 -0.97 15.19 -8.88
N VAL A 186 -0.93 14.25 -7.93
CA VAL A 186 -0.77 14.61 -6.51
C VAL A 186 0.70 14.73 -6.10
N ILE A 187 1.56 13.82 -6.54
CA ILE A 187 2.98 13.81 -6.10
C ILE A 187 3.79 14.92 -6.76
N LEU A 188 3.56 15.20 -8.05
CA LEU A 188 4.39 16.15 -8.79
C LEU A 188 4.31 17.58 -8.21
N PRO A 189 3.14 18.17 -7.89
CA PRO A 189 3.07 19.47 -7.24
C PRO A 189 3.75 19.50 -5.86
N LEU A 190 3.58 18.44 -5.06
CA LEU A 190 4.21 18.34 -3.74
C LEU A 190 5.74 18.31 -3.87
N TYR A 191 6.25 17.61 -4.88
CA TYR A 191 7.69 17.56 -5.13
C TYR A 191 8.25 18.92 -5.59
N VAL A 192 7.50 19.66 -6.42
CA VAL A 192 7.86 21.04 -6.79
C VAL A 192 7.91 21.94 -5.56
N VAL A 193 6.92 21.86 -4.68
CA VAL A 193 6.94 22.62 -3.42
C VAL A 193 8.16 22.27 -2.58
N ARG A 194 8.52 20.98 -2.46
CA ARG A 194 9.73 20.58 -1.75
C ARG A 194 11.01 21.18 -2.33
N LEU A 195 11.12 21.23 -3.66
CA LEU A 195 12.28 21.83 -4.34
C LEU A 195 12.39 23.35 -4.10
N LEU A 196 11.27 24.04 -3.87
CA LEU A 196 11.25 25.46 -3.56
C LEU A 196 11.57 25.77 -2.08
N LEU A 197 11.46 24.78 -1.19
CA LEU A 197 11.74 24.91 0.23
C LEU A 197 13.20 24.55 0.59
N ASN A 198 13.95 23.91 -0.30
CA ASN A 198 15.37 23.59 -0.17
C ASN A 198 16.24 24.63 -0.88
#